data_1a50e644d5e4a7d0ee94a5e728a75d85
#
_entry.id   1a50e644d5e4a7d0ee94a5e728a75d85
#
_cell.length_a   1.000
_cell.length_b   1.000
_cell.length_c   1.000
_cell.angle_alpha   90.00
_cell.angle_beta   90.00
_cell.angle_gamma   90.00
#
_symmetry.space_group_name_H-M   'P 1'
#
loop_
_entity.id
_entity.type
_entity.pdbx_description
1 polymer ?
#
loop_
_entity_poly.entity_id
_entity_poly.type
_entity_poly.pdbx_seq_one_letter_code
_entity_poly.pdbx_strand_id
1 'polypeptide(L)'
;MSRLVVVSNRTADPRKAAAGGLAVAVKESLQQTGGLWFGWSGKLRDDTPGTGSEGSDGDIKLQTVGNVQLATLDLTQEEHDTYYLGYSNKVLWPVFHYRLDLANFNVRFAAGYRRVNQLFARKLMSLLRPDDIIWVHDYHLIPLATELRALGCRNRIGFFLHIPMPPPLIMAAIPEHEWLMRSLFAYDLVGFQSEADVTHFAGYVEAEAKADTLPDNRLREFERTLRVGAYPIGIDVDEFAGLARGRDGVEMFKQIREEYSRRRLLLGVDRLDYSKGLPQRVHAFRELLAQYPENRNSATLIQIASPSREDVGAYDDLRIELESLCGAINGDFGELDWMPVRYIHRNVARKKLPGLYRASRVALVTPLRDGMNLVAKEFIAAQDP
;
A
#
# COMPACT_ATOMS: atom_id res chain seq x y z
N MET A 1 10.56 28.69 5.93
CA MET A 1 10.61 27.23 6.06
C MET A 1 10.41 26.62 4.70
N SER A 2 11.17 25.59 4.34
CA SER A 2 11.02 24.86 3.10
C SER A 2 9.64 24.22 3.03
N ARG A 3 8.94 24.29 1.89
CA ARG A 3 7.65 23.66 1.68
C ARG A 3 7.85 22.16 1.45
N LEU A 4 7.02 21.31 2.10
CA LEU A 4 6.97 19.89 1.82
C LEU A 4 6.12 19.62 0.56
N VAL A 5 6.66 18.87 -0.38
CA VAL A 5 5.99 18.40 -1.60
C VAL A 5 5.91 16.89 -1.57
N VAL A 6 4.75 16.35 -1.27
CA VAL A 6 4.51 14.91 -1.28
C VAL A 6 4.04 14.48 -2.66
N VAL A 7 4.64 13.40 -3.17
CA VAL A 7 4.27 12.80 -4.45
C VAL A 7 3.89 11.34 -4.22
N SER A 8 2.68 10.96 -4.62
CA SER A 8 2.20 9.59 -4.57
C SER A 8 1.46 9.21 -5.85
N ASN A 9 1.32 7.93 -6.13
CA ASN A 9 0.58 7.48 -7.31
C ASN A 9 -0.81 8.14 -7.37
N ARG A 10 -1.56 8.10 -6.27
CA ARG A 10 -2.90 8.68 -6.17
C ARG A 10 -3.01 9.60 -4.96
N THR A 11 -3.59 10.78 -5.16
CA THR A 11 -3.93 11.66 -4.04
C THR A 11 -5.25 11.24 -3.38
N ALA A 12 -5.44 11.62 -2.12
CA ALA A 12 -6.71 11.48 -1.44
C ALA A 12 -7.26 12.87 -1.07
N ASP A 13 -8.58 13.03 -1.09
CA ASP A 13 -9.23 14.26 -0.63
C ASP A 13 -9.10 14.36 0.91
N PRO A 14 -8.37 15.36 1.45
CA PRO A 14 -8.18 15.49 2.90
C PRO A 14 -9.47 15.64 3.71
N ARG A 15 -10.59 16.01 3.08
CA ARG A 15 -11.91 16.12 3.73
C ARG A 15 -12.59 14.78 3.91
N LYS A 16 -12.19 13.76 3.16
CA LYS A 16 -12.78 12.42 3.22
C LYS A 16 -11.96 11.52 4.13
N ALA A 17 -12.61 10.51 4.68
CA ALA A 17 -11.91 9.45 5.39
C ALA A 17 -10.94 8.77 4.41
N ALA A 18 -9.65 8.78 4.73
CA ALA A 18 -8.64 8.11 3.91
C ALA A 18 -8.75 6.59 4.12
N ALA A 19 -8.69 5.84 3.02
CA ALA A 19 -8.57 4.40 3.04
C ALA A 19 -7.13 4.01 2.75
N GLY A 20 -6.51 3.24 3.66
CA GLY A 20 -5.12 2.77 3.56
C GLY A 20 -4.12 3.63 4.34
N GLY A 21 -3.12 2.95 4.92
CA GLY A 21 -2.16 3.57 5.85
C GLY A 21 -1.35 4.71 5.25
N LEU A 22 -0.90 4.59 3.99
CA LEU A 22 -0.16 5.65 3.30
C LEU A 22 -0.99 6.95 3.21
N ALA A 23 -2.24 6.85 2.75
CA ALA A 23 -3.09 8.03 2.55
C ALA A 23 -3.41 8.72 3.89
N VAL A 24 -3.54 7.96 4.97
CA VAL A 24 -3.73 8.48 6.33
C VAL A 24 -2.47 9.22 6.78
N ALA A 25 -1.30 8.57 6.75
CA ALA A 25 -0.04 9.15 7.22
C ALA A 25 0.36 10.41 6.45
N VAL A 26 0.22 10.41 5.11
CA VAL A 26 0.51 11.59 4.28
C VAL A 26 -0.44 12.73 4.60
N LYS A 27 -1.74 12.43 4.76
CA LYS A 27 -2.75 13.43 5.13
C LYS A 27 -2.40 14.08 6.47
N GLU A 28 -2.11 13.29 7.49
CA GLU A 28 -1.76 13.76 8.84
C GLU A 28 -0.49 14.62 8.82
N SER A 29 0.56 14.15 8.14
CA SER A 29 1.80 14.92 7.98
C SER A 29 1.56 16.28 7.31
N LEU A 30 0.83 16.31 6.20
CA LEU A 30 0.54 17.55 5.48
C LEU A 30 -0.44 18.46 6.25
N GLN A 31 -1.36 17.93 7.04
CA GLN A 31 -2.22 18.75 7.91
C GLN A 31 -1.41 19.50 8.98
N GLN A 32 -0.34 18.88 9.48
CA GLN A 32 0.55 19.50 10.49
C GLN A 32 1.50 20.52 9.86
N THR A 33 2.13 20.18 8.74
CA THR A 33 3.20 20.99 8.13
C THR A 33 2.71 21.95 7.07
N GLY A 34 1.54 21.72 6.49
CA GLY A 34 1.14 22.29 5.21
C GLY A 34 1.95 21.72 4.06
N GLY A 35 1.67 22.17 2.84
CA GLY A 35 2.46 21.80 1.68
C GLY A 35 1.65 21.46 0.44
N LEU A 36 2.30 20.75 -0.49
CA LEU A 36 1.72 20.32 -1.76
C LEU A 36 1.61 18.79 -1.77
N TRP A 37 0.45 18.27 -2.17
CA TRP A 37 0.28 16.85 -2.48
C TRP A 37 -0.01 16.68 -3.96
N PHE A 38 0.91 16.05 -4.69
CA PHE A 38 0.83 15.82 -6.13
C PHE A 38 0.61 14.35 -6.46
N GLY A 39 -0.24 14.06 -7.44
CA GLY A 39 -0.46 12.70 -7.95
C GLY A 39 -1.66 12.58 -8.89
N TRP A 40 -1.99 11.35 -9.27
CA TRP A 40 -3.16 11.03 -10.07
C TRP A 40 -4.45 11.27 -9.28
N SER A 41 -5.46 11.85 -9.94
CA SER A 41 -6.77 12.13 -9.35
C SER A 41 -7.63 10.87 -9.12
N GLY A 42 -7.28 9.76 -9.76
CA GLY A 42 -8.08 8.54 -9.87
C GLY A 42 -9.12 8.58 -11.00
N LYS A 43 -9.08 9.60 -11.87
CA LYS A 43 -9.95 9.72 -13.03
C LYS A 43 -9.16 9.51 -14.32
N LEU A 44 -9.84 9.03 -15.32
CA LEU A 44 -9.31 8.94 -16.68
C LEU A 44 -9.73 10.18 -17.48
N ARG A 45 -8.87 10.58 -18.42
CA ARG A 45 -9.14 11.61 -19.41
C ARG A 45 -9.35 10.96 -20.78
N ASP A 46 -10.22 11.54 -21.60
CA ASP A 46 -10.41 11.11 -22.98
C ASP A 46 -9.19 11.48 -23.82
N ASP A 47 -8.74 10.53 -24.63
CA ASP A 47 -7.61 10.67 -25.56
C ASP A 47 -8.12 10.89 -26.99
N THR A 48 -9.26 11.61 -27.15
CA THR A 48 -9.85 11.83 -28.48
C THR A 48 -8.93 12.77 -29.28
N PRO A 49 -8.33 12.32 -30.39
CA PRO A 49 -7.60 13.19 -31.30
C PRO A 49 -8.60 14.21 -31.89
N GLY A 50 -8.47 15.48 -31.52
CA GLY A 50 -9.26 16.54 -32.19
C GLY A 50 -9.90 17.60 -31.30
N THR A 51 -9.89 17.52 -29.98
CA THR A 51 -10.52 18.51 -29.10
C THR A 51 -9.54 19.37 -28.28
N GLY A 52 -8.39 19.67 -28.80
CA GLY A 52 -7.44 20.60 -28.19
C GLY A 52 -6.01 20.19 -28.44
N SER A 53 -5.24 21.07 -29.02
CA SER A 53 -3.80 21.10 -29.26
C SER A 53 -3.07 19.75 -29.19
N GLU A 54 -2.52 19.31 -30.30
CA GLU A 54 -1.57 18.20 -30.38
C GLU A 54 -0.58 18.24 -29.20
N GLY A 55 -0.58 17.19 -28.37
CA GLY A 55 0.40 17.03 -27.29
C GLY A 55 0.03 17.61 -25.92
N SER A 56 -1.23 17.90 -25.59
CA SER A 56 -1.54 18.35 -24.23
C SER A 56 -1.47 17.18 -23.25
N ASP A 57 -0.41 17.14 -22.46
CA ASP A 57 -0.15 16.22 -21.32
C ASP A 57 -1.23 16.31 -20.20
N GLY A 58 -2.46 16.77 -20.48
CA GLY A 58 -3.52 17.05 -19.50
C GLY A 58 -3.19 18.21 -18.56
N ASP A 59 -4.21 18.89 -18.07
CA ASP A 59 -4.03 20.02 -17.14
C ASP A 59 -3.92 19.56 -15.70
N ILE A 60 -3.09 20.27 -14.92
CA ILE A 60 -3.03 20.08 -13.48
C ILE A 60 -4.23 20.78 -12.85
N LYS A 61 -5.01 20.03 -12.08
CA LYS A 61 -6.11 20.56 -11.27
C LYS A 61 -5.59 20.91 -9.88
N LEU A 62 -5.64 22.19 -9.53
CA LEU A 62 -5.24 22.68 -8.21
C LEU A 62 -6.46 22.89 -7.31
N GLN A 63 -6.38 22.41 -6.09
CA GLN A 63 -7.40 22.60 -5.05
C GLN A 63 -6.72 22.83 -3.71
N THR A 64 -7.14 23.85 -2.98
CA THR A 64 -6.64 24.12 -1.63
C THR A 64 -7.64 23.63 -0.59
N VAL A 65 -7.17 22.85 0.41
CA VAL A 65 -7.95 22.36 1.53
C VAL A 65 -7.19 22.66 2.82
N GLY A 66 -7.65 23.67 3.56
CA GLY A 66 -6.90 24.17 4.72
C GLY A 66 -5.52 24.72 4.30
N ASN A 67 -4.46 24.19 4.91
CA ASN A 67 -3.07 24.52 4.60
C ASN A 67 -2.43 23.58 3.55
N VAL A 68 -3.19 22.64 2.98
CA VAL A 68 -2.73 21.67 1.99
C VAL A 68 -3.19 22.07 0.61
N GLN A 69 -2.27 22.16 -0.34
CA GLN A 69 -2.56 22.30 -1.76
C GLN A 69 -2.54 20.92 -2.42
N LEU A 70 -3.65 20.52 -3.03
CA LEU A 70 -3.72 19.31 -3.87
C LEU A 70 -3.45 19.70 -5.31
N ALA A 71 -2.54 19.00 -5.96
CA ALA A 71 -2.30 19.10 -7.38
C ALA A 71 -2.53 17.73 -8.02
N THR A 72 -3.51 17.62 -8.90
CA THR A 72 -3.87 16.34 -9.50
C THR A 72 -3.84 16.40 -11.02
N LEU A 73 -3.46 15.30 -11.63
CA LEU A 73 -3.57 15.05 -13.06
C LEU A 73 -4.48 13.84 -13.32
N ASP A 74 -5.09 13.80 -14.50
CA ASP A 74 -5.85 12.65 -14.97
C ASP A 74 -4.97 11.84 -15.94
N LEU A 75 -5.07 10.51 -15.93
CA LEU A 75 -4.37 9.62 -16.85
C LEU A 75 -5.26 9.27 -18.05
N THR A 76 -4.66 8.92 -19.17
CA THR A 76 -5.41 8.26 -20.27
C THR A 76 -5.69 6.81 -19.92
N GLN A 77 -6.59 6.16 -20.65
CA GLN A 77 -6.86 4.73 -20.50
C GLN A 77 -5.57 3.91 -20.75
N GLU A 78 -4.80 4.23 -21.80
CA GLU A 78 -3.53 3.54 -22.09
C GLU A 78 -2.49 3.72 -20.99
N GLU A 79 -2.35 4.94 -20.44
CA GLU A 79 -1.46 5.21 -19.31
C GLU A 79 -1.88 4.41 -18.09
N HIS A 80 -3.16 4.39 -17.75
CA HIS A 80 -3.69 3.59 -16.65
C HIS A 80 -3.41 2.09 -16.85
N ASP A 81 -3.70 1.55 -18.04
CA ASP A 81 -3.59 0.12 -18.32
C ASP A 81 -2.12 -0.35 -18.37
N THR A 82 -1.20 0.47 -18.87
CA THR A 82 0.21 0.09 -18.98
C THR A 82 1.02 0.39 -17.72
N TYR A 83 0.78 1.53 -17.10
CA TYR A 83 1.51 1.97 -15.89
C TYR A 83 0.93 1.35 -14.62
N TYR A 84 -0.38 1.58 -14.34
CA TYR A 84 -0.98 1.19 -13.07
C TYR A 84 -1.37 -0.29 -13.06
N LEU A 85 -2.26 -0.74 -13.97
CA LEU A 85 -2.66 -2.14 -14.05
C LEU A 85 -1.52 -3.03 -14.53
N GLY A 86 -0.72 -2.56 -15.51
CA GLY A 86 0.39 -3.27 -16.10
C GLY A 86 1.59 -3.34 -15.17
N TYR A 87 2.55 -2.42 -15.35
CA TYR A 87 3.86 -2.55 -14.71
C TYR A 87 3.78 -2.52 -13.18
N SER A 88 2.98 -1.63 -12.61
CA SER A 88 2.87 -1.52 -11.16
C SER A 88 2.23 -2.77 -10.54
N ASN A 89 1.08 -3.23 -11.05
CA ASN A 89 0.29 -4.27 -10.38
C ASN A 89 0.47 -5.68 -10.96
N LYS A 90 0.95 -5.84 -12.20
CA LYS A 90 1.24 -7.15 -12.82
C LYS A 90 2.73 -7.49 -12.88
N VAL A 91 3.64 -6.54 -12.60
CA VAL A 91 5.09 -6.79 -12.54
C VAL A 91 5.63 -6.50 -11.13
N LEU A 92 5.64 -5.22 -10.71
CA LEU A 92 6.30 -4.84 -9.46
C LEU A 92 5.60 -5.42 -8.23
N TRP A 93 4.30 -5.30 -8.14
CA TRP A 93 3.56 -5.81 -6.96
C TRP A 93 3.80 -7.30 -6.70
N PRO A 94 3.60 -8.23 -7.68
CA PRO A 94 3.83 -9.64 -7.42
C PRO A 94 5.31 -9.94 -7.14
N VAL A 95 6.27 -9.36 -7.89
CA VAL A 95 7.69 -9.63 -7.67
C VAL A 95 8.14 -9.17 -6.28
N PHE A 96 7.72 -7.96 -5.85
CA PHE A 96 8.05 -7.44 -4.52
C PHE A 96 7.40 -8.24 -3.38
N HIS A 97 6.32 -8.98 -3.67
CA HIS A 97 5.70 -9.92 -2.72
C HIS A 97 6.10 -11.39 -2.96
N TYR A 98 7.16 -11.65 -3.74
CA TYR A 98 7.76 -12.97 -4.02
C TYR A 98 6.82 -13.93 -4.75
N ARG A 99 5.85 -13.39 -5.50
CA ARG A 99 4.89 -14.14 -6.32
C ARG A 99 5.25 -14.03 -7.80
N LEU A 100 6.45 -14.56 -8.15
CA LEU A 100 6.93 -14.57 -9.55
C LEU A 100 5.96 -15.33 -10.48
N ASP A 101 5.24 -16.31 -9.95
CA ASP A 101 4.20 -17.07 -10.64
C ASP A 101 3.03 -16.20 -11.13
N LEU A 102 2.79 -15.05 -10.52
CA LEU A 102 1.76 -14.08 -10.89
C LEU A 102 2.31 -12.90 -11.73
N ALA A 103 3.63 -12.84 -11.93
CA ALA A 103 4.23 -11.73 -12.67
C ALA A 103 3.99 -11.88 -14.18
N ASN A 104 3.59 -10.78 -14.82
CA ASN A 104 3.37 -10.71 -16.27
C ASN A 104 4.29 -9.65 -16.88
N PHE A 105 5.42 -10.11 -17.42
CA PHE A 105 6.39 -9.23 -18.04
C PHE A 105 5.97 -8.88 -19.48
N ASN A 106 5.80 -7.58 -19.74
CA ASN A 106 5.43 -7.05 -21.06
C ASN A 106 6.16 -5.73 -21.31
N VAL A 107 6.83 -5.64 -22.45
CA VAL A 107 7.59 -4.43 -22.86
C VAL A 107 6.70 -3.17 -22.90
N ARG A 108 5.42 -3.31 -23.30
CA ARG A 108 4.48 -2.19 -23.30
C ARG A 108 4.24 -1.64 -21.87
N PHE A 109 4.24 -2.51 -20.87
CA PHE A 109 4.06 -2.10 -19.48
C PHE A 109 5.26 -1.27 -18.99
N ALA A 110 6.47 -1.72 -19.26
CA ALA A 110 7.70 -0.98 -18.92
C ALA A 110 7.75 0.39 -19.63
N ALA A 111 7.39 0.44 -20.91
CA ALA A 111 7.31 1.69 -21.66
C ALA A 111 6.26 2.65 -21.08
N GLY A 112 5.07 2.16 -20.75
CA GLY A 112 4.01 2.95 -20.12
C GLY A 112 4.43 3.48 -18.74
N TYR A 113 5.09 2.66 -17.94
CA TYR A 113 5.60 3.05 -16.62
C TYR A 113 6.62 4.19 -16.72
N ARG A 114 7.54 4.12 -17.71
CA ARG A 114 8.48 5.22 -18.01
C ARG A 114 7.75 6.50 -18.42
N ARG A 115 6.82 6.41 -19.39
CA ARG A 115 6.05 7.57 -19.89
C ARG A 115 5.31 8.29 -18.78
N VAL A 116 4.63 7.55 -17.91
CA VAL A 116 3.87 8.18 -16.81
C VAL A 116 4.78 8.83 -15.78
N ASN A 117 5.93 8.23 -15.44
CA ASN A 117 6.90 8.86 -14.56
C ASN A 117 7.50 10.13 -15.19
N GLN A 118 7.74 10.15 -16.50
CA GLN A 118 8.14 11.36 -17.24
C GLN A 118 7.04 12.42 -17.23
N LEU A 119 5.77 12.02 -17.42
CA LEU A 119 4.62 12.92 -17.31
C LEU A 119 4.55 13.55 -15.92
N PHE A 120 4.64 12.73 -14.86
CA PHE A 120 4.67 13.21 -13.48
C PHE A 120 5.82 14.21 -13.25
N ALA A 121 7.02 13.91 -13.74
CA ALA A 121 8.18 14.78 -13.60
C ALA A 121 7.96 16.13 -14.29
N ARG A 122 7.52 16.16 -15.57
CA ARG A 122 7.24 17.40 -16.29
C ARG A 122 6.19 18.25 -15.59
N LYS A 123 5.09 17.63 -15.15
CA LYS A 123 3.99 18.34 -14.47
C LYS A 123 4.42 18.85 -13.09
N LEU A 124 5.14 18.06 -12.33
CA LEU A 124 5.62 18.45 -11.01
C LEU A 124 6.61 19.61 -11.10
N MET A 125 7.54 19.60 -12.07
CA MET A 125 8.53 20.69 -12.26
C MET A 125 7.89 22.07 -12.35
N SER A 126 6.71 22.22 -12.97
CA SER A 126 6.01 23.51 -13.07
C SER A 126 5.45 24.03 -11.75
N LEU A 127 5.40 23.19 -10.70
CA LEU A 127 4.85 23.50 -9.38
C LEU A 127 5.93 23.72 -8.32
N LEU A 128 7.17 23.30 -8.61
CA LEU A 128 8.26 23.33 -7.64
C LEU A 128 8.84 24.72 -7.42
N ARG A 129 9.28 24.96 -6.19
CA ARG A 129 10.07 26.10 -5.78
C ARG A 129 11.50 25.65 -5.48
N PRO A 130 12.51 26.53 -5.59
CA PRO A 130 13.91 26.14 -5.39
C PRO A 130 14.24 25.53 -4.03
N ASP A 131 13.50 25.89 -2.98
CA ASP A 131 13.69 25.44 -1.58
C ASP A 131 12.74 24.33 -1.15
N ASP A 132 11.88 23.80 -2.04
CA ASP A 132 11.00 22.69 -1.73
C ASP A 132 11.79 21.42 -1.38
N ILE A 133 11.26 20.64 -0.43
CA ILE A 133 11.69 19.28 -0.15
C ILE A 133 10.65 18.33 -0.76
N ILE A 134 11.09 17.43 -1.64
CA ILE A 134 10.21 16.50 -2.35
C ILE A 134 10.27 15.14 -1.65
N TRP A 135 9.11 14.56 -1.35
CA TRP A 135 8.99 13.25 -0.74
C TRP A 135 8.11 12.34 -1.61
N VAL A 136 8.75 11.40 -2.29
CA VAL A 136 8.14 10.48 -3.26
C VAL A 136 7.78 9.17 -2.58
N HIS A 137 6.58 8.68 -2.84
CA HIS A 137 6.07 7.48 -2.20
C HIS A 137 5.79 6.35 -3.20
N ASP A 138 6.36 5.19 -2.84
CA ASP A 138 6.00 3.86 -3.25
C ASP A 138 6.42 3.45 -4.67
N TYR A 139 6.33 2.17 -4.92
CA TYR A 139 6.85 1.44 -6.09
C TYR A 139 6.36 1.95 -7.45
N HIS A 140 5.30 2.72 -7.48
CA HIS A 140 4.80 3.34 -8.71
C HIS A 140 5.74 4.40 -9.29
N LEU A 141 6.57 5.00 -8.45
CA LEU A 141 7.33 6.22 -8.78
C LEU A 141 8.84 6.05 -8.58
N ILE A 142 9.36 4.83 -8.63
CA ILE A 142 10.79 4.55 -8.47
C ILE A 142 11.67 5.44 -9.37
N PRO A 143 11.40 5.62 -10.68
CA PRO A 143 12.27 6.40 -11.56
C PRO A 143 12.00 7.91 -11.53
N LEU A 144 11.03 8.40 -10.75
CA LEU A 144 10.61 9.81 -10.79
C LEU A 144 11.76 10.78 -10.54
N ALA A 145 12.66 10.50 -9.58
CA ALA A 145 13.79 11.37 -9.31
C ALA A 145 14.75 11.46 -10.51
N THR A 146 14.97 10.36 -11.23
CA THR A 146 15.80 10.36 -12.46
C THR A 146 15.21 11.33 -13.49
N GLU A 147 13.91 11.26 -13.71
CA GLU A 147 13.21 12.14 -14.66
C GLU A 147 13.24 13.61 -14.20
N LEU A 148 13.06 13.87 -12.90
CA LEU A 148 13.19 15.22 -12.33
C LEU A 148 14.61 15.78 -12.48
N ARG A 149 15.65 14.95 -12.22
CA ARG A 149 17.05 15.37 -12.39
C ARG A 149 17.38 15.69 -13.86
N ALA A 150 16.84 14.89 -14.79
CA ALA A 150 16.99 15.16 -16.23
C ALA A 150 16.38 16.50 -16.65
N LEU A 151 15.32 16.96 -15.97
CA LEU A 151 14.70 18.28 -16.17
C LEU A 151 15.41 19.42 -15.39
N GLY A 152 16.52 19.12 -14.72
CA GLY A 152 17.31 20.13 -13.99
C GLY A 152 16.87 20.38 -12.54
N CYS A 153 16.01 19.52 -11.97
CA CYS A 153 15.61 19.63 -10.57
C CYS A 153 16.82 19.47 -9.63
N ARG A 154 17.05 20.45 -8.76
CA ARG A 154 18.13 20.46 -7.76
C ARG A 154 17.62 20.33 -6.32
N ASN A 155 16.32 20.25 -6.12
CA ASN A 155 15.69 20.06 -4.82
C ASN A 155 16.19 18.80 -4.13
N ARG A 156 16.09 18.74 -2.80
CA ARG A 156 16.28 17.49 -2.05
C ARG A 156 15.08 16.58 -2.29
N ILE A 157 15.36 15.31 -2.64
CA ILE A 157 14.33 14.33 -2.98
C ILE A 157 14.54 13.09 -2.12
N GLY A 158 13.55 12.78 -1.26
CA GLY A 158 13.46 11.52 -0.53
C GLY A 158 12.49 10.57 -1.24
N PHE A 159 12.75 9.27 -1.14
CA PHE A 159 11.86 8.20 -1.58
C PHE A 159 11.51 7.28 -0.40
N PHE A 160 10.30 6.76 -0.38
CA PHE A 160 9.89 5.76 0.61
C PHE A 160 9.16 4.60 -0.06
N LEU A 161 9.68 3.39 0.16
CA LEU A 161 9.06 2.15 -0.31
C LEU A 161 8.16 1.58 0.79
N HIS A 162 6.86 1.46 0.49
CA HIS A 162 5.87 0.96 1.45
C HIS A 162 5.68 -0.56 1.42
N ILE A 163 6.09 -1.20 0.34
CA ILE A 163 6.04 -2.65 0.14
C ILE A 163 7.41 -3.28 0.42
N PRO A 164 7.51 -4.61 0.60
CA PRO A 164 8.79 -5.25 0.85
C PRO A 164 9.80 -4.99 -0.27
N MET A 165 11.08 -4.84 0.08
CA MET A 165 12.16 -4.91 -0.89
C MET A 165 12.56 -6.37 -1.11
N PRO A 166 12.48 -6.94 -2.33
CA PRO A 166 12.83 -8.32 -2.56
C PRO A 166 14.36 -8.54 -2.47
N PRO A 167 14.80 -9.76 -2.10
CA PRO A 167 16.21 -10.09 -2.14
C PRO A 167 16.74 -10.07 -3.58
N PRO A 168 18.08 -9.95 -3.78
CA PRO A 168 18.72 -9.75 -5.09
C PRO A 168 18.23 -10.71 -6.17
N LEU A 169 18.18 -12.01 -5.89
CA LEU A 169 17.78 -13.04 -6.87
C LEU A 169 16.32 -12.90 -7.34
N ILE A 170 15.42 -12.45 -6.47
CA ILE A 170 14.01 -12.21 -6.85
C ILE A 170 13.92 -10.90 -7.63
N MET A 171 14.65 -9.86 -7.21
CA MET A 171 14.68 -8.58 -7.90
C MET A 171 15.19 -8.72 -9.34
N ALA A 172 16.21 -9.54 -9.55
CA ALA A 172 16.81 -9.82 -10.87
C ALA A 172 15.86 -10.56 -11.84
N ALA A 173 14.71 -11.07 -11.37
CA ALA A 173 13.69 -11.62 -12.26
C ALA A 173 12.96 -10.55 -13.09
N ILE A 174 13.01 -9.28 -12.71
CA ILE A 174 12.44 -8.17 -13.49
C ILE A 174 13.41 -7.84 -14.64
N PRO A 175 13.00 -7.86 -15.91
CA PRO A 175 13.89 -7.57 -17.03
C PRO A 175 14.59 -6.21 -16.92
N GLU A 176 13.91 -5.20 -16.36
CA GLU A 176 14.43 -3.85 -16.20
C GLU A 176 15.00 -3.58 -14.79
N HIS A 177 15.36 -4.61 -14.02
CA HIS A 177 15.81 -4.48 -12.64
C HIS A 177 17.00 -3.52 -12.45
N GLU A 178 17.98 -3.56 -13.34
CA GLU A 178 19.15 -2.66 -13.28
C GLU A 178 18.73 -1.20 -13.41
N TRP A 179 17.86 -0.89 -14.38
CA TRP A 179 17.34 0.47 -14.58
C TRP A 179 16.55 0.96 -13.37
N LEU A 180 15.68 0.12 -12.80
CA LEU A 180 14.89 0.46 -11.61
C LEU A 180 15.80 0.78 -10.42
N MET A 181 16.77 -0.09 -10.13
CA MET A 181 17.65 0.09 -8.97
C MET A 181 18.61 1.26 -9.16
N ARG A 182 19.15 1.44 -10.36
CA ARG A 182 19.92 2.64 -10.71
C ARG A 182 19.13 3.93 -10.51
N SER A 183 17.83 3.90 -10.82
CA SER A 183 16.96 5.08 -10.66
C SER A 183 16.86 5.54 -9.20
N LEU A 184 17.02 4.65 -8.23
CA LEU A 184 17.01 5.02 -6.81
C LEU A 184 18.22 5.86 -6.40
N PHE A 185 19.34 5.80 -7.12
CA PHE A 185 20.49 6.67 -6.85
C PHE A 185 20.27 8.14 -7.28
N ALA A 186 19.16 8.47 -7.95
CA ALA A 186 18.77 9.85 -8.22
C ALA A 186 18.16 10.57 -7.00
N TYR A 187 17.75 9.80 -5.98
CA TYR A 187 17.28 10.32 -4.70
C TYR A 187 18.44 10.66 -3.75
N ASP A 188 18.19 11.51 -2.76
CA ASP A 188 19.16 11.85 -1.70
C ASP A 188 19.01 10.90 -0.49
N LEU A 189 17.77 10.39 -0.27
CA LEU A 189 17.43 9.44 0.78
C LEU A 189 16.42 8.42 0.25
N VAL A 190 16.66 7.13 0.51
CA VAL A 190 15.69 6.05 0.28
C VAL A 190 15.36 5.39 1.62
N GLY A 191 14.08 5.43 1.97
CA GLY A 191 13.53 4.84 3.18
C GLY A 191 12.79 3.55 2.89
N PHE A 192 12.90 2.61 3.82
CA PHE A 192 12.24 1.30 3.81
C PHE A 192 11.46 1.07 5.10
N GLN A 193 10.64 0.02 5.15
CA GLN A 193 9.87 -0.34 6.34
C GLN A 193 10.69 -1.07 7.40
N SER A 194 11.72 -1.82 6.99
CA SER A 194 12.50 -2.67 7.90
C SER A 194 13.99 -2.70 7.56
N GLU A 195 14.81 -3.09 8.52
CA GLU A 195 16.26 -3.32 8.30
C GLU A 195 16.50 -4.47 7.30
N ALA A 196 15.61 -5.44 7.23
CA ALA A 196 15.70 -6.51 6.23
C ALA A 196 15.57 -5.95 4.79
N ASP A 197 14.68 -4.98 4.58
CA ASP A 197 14.53 -4.32 3.28
C ASP A 197 15.78 -3.52 2.92
N VAL A 198 16.39 -2.82 3.89
CA VAL A 198 17.68 -2.12 3.71
C VAL A 198 18.76 -3.11 3.31
N THR A 199 18.84 -4.26 4.01
CA THR A 199 19.81 -5.32 3.71
C THR A 199 19.63 -5.91 2.31
N HIS A 200 18.38 -6.14 1.88
CA HIS A 200 18.09 -6.65 0.54
C HIS A 200 18.51 -5.65 -0.54
N PHE A 201 18.19 -4.36 -0.34
CA PHE A 201 18.60 -3.32 -1.29
C PHE A 201 20.12 -3.16 -1.35
N ALA A 202 20.80 -3.06 -0.20
CA ALA A 202 22.26 -2.97 -0.14
C ALA A 202 22.91 -4.18 -0.80
N GLY A 203 22.48 -5.40 -0.47
CA GLY A 203 22.99 -6.63 -1.06
C GLY A 203 22.77 -6.70 -2.59
N TYR A 204 21.68 -6.16 -3.10
CA TYR A 204 21.46 -6.07 -4.55
C TYR A 204 22.46 -5.12 -5.20
N VAL A 205 22.60 -3.89 -4.70
CA VAL A 205 23.49 -2.90 -5.33
C VAL A 205 24.97 -3.23 -5.17
N GLU A 206 25.37 -3.93 -4.11
CA GLU A 206 26.71 -4.47 -3.93
C GLU A 206 27.02 -5.59 -4.96
N ALA A 207 26.07 -6.51 -5.15
CA ALA A 207 26.26 -7.65 -6.05
C ALA A 207 26.22 -7.25 -7.53
N GLU A 208 25.21 -6.48 -7.93
CA GLU A 208 24.92 -6.19 -9.34
C GLU A 208 25.58 -4.89 -9.82
N ALA A 209 25.60 -3.85 -8.98
CA ALA A 209 26.14 -2.54 -9.34
C ALA A 209 27.54 -2.28 -8.79
N LYS A 210 28.08 -3.17 -7.93
CA LYS A 210 29.37 -3.01 -7.24
C LYS A 210 29.48 -1.71 -6.44
N ALA A 211 28.38 -1.29 -5.84
CA ALA A 211 28.33 -0.07 -5.04
C ALA A 211 29.23 -0.17 -3.80
N ASP A 212 29.92 0.91 -3.50
CA ASP A 212 30.68 1.04 -2.25
C ASP A 212 29.74 1.31 -1.08
N THR A 213 29.82 0.48 -0.04
CA THR A 213 29.17 0.75 1.23
C THR A 213 30.02 1.69 2.07
N LEU A 214 29.48 2.85 2.42
CA LEU A 214 30.11 3.89 3.21
C LEU A 214 29.52 3.91 4.65
N PRO A 215 30.21 4.53 5.64
CA PRO A 215 29.63 4.77 6.94
C PRO A 215 28.26 5.51 6.90
N ASP A 216 27.47 5.41 7.98
CA ASP A 216 26.15 6.07 8.13
C ASP A 216 25.10 5.65 7.10
N ASN A 217 25.09 4.36 6.73
CA ASN A 217 24.14 3.80 5.77
C ASN A 217 24.13 4.55 4.44
N ARG A 218 25.28 4.87 3.91
CA ARG A 218 25.44 5.48 2.60
C ARG A 218 25.99 4.48 1.60
N LEU A 219 25.45 4.52 0.40
CA LEU A 219 25.88 3.73 -0.76
C LEU A 219 26.40 4.67 -1.84
N ARG A 220 27.53 4.37 -2.44
CA ARG A 220 28.12 5.19 -3.51
C ARG A 220 28.23 4.39 -4.78
N GLU A 221 27.54 4.84 -5.83
CA GLU A 221 27.62 4.31 -7.18
C GLU A 221 27.07 5.35 -8.18
N PHE A 222 27.31 5.16 -9.46
CA PHE A 222 26.84 6.05 -10.54
C PHE A 222 27.17 7.54 -10.29
N GLU A 223 28.37 7.80 -9.77
CA GLU A 223 28.85 9.15 -9.40
C GLU A 223 27.96 9.87 -8.34
N ARG A 224 27.16 9.11 -7.59
CA ARG A 224 26.25 9.63 -6.57
C ARG A 224 26.42 8.89 -5.24
N THR A 225 26.06 9.59 -4.20
CA THR A 225 25.95 9.00 -2.86
C THR A 225 24.49 9.05 -2.42
N LEU A 226 23.94 7.89 -2.12
CA LEU A 226 22.60 7.69 -1.64
C LEU A 226 22.62 7.33 -0.15
N ARG A 227 21.80 7.97 0.66
CA ARG A 227 21.54 7.54 2.04
C ARG A 227 20.36 6.56 2.05
N VAL A 228 20.48 5.46 2.79
CA VAL A 228 19.42 4.46 2.98
C VAL A 228 19.11 4.26 4.45
N GLY A 229 17.89 3.82 4.78
CA GLY A 229 17.54 3.52 6.17
C GLY A 229 16.14 2.93 6.35
N ALA A 230 15.92 2.29 7.50
CA ALA A 230 14.63 1.79 7.91
C ALA A 230 13.88 2.86 8.72
N TYR A 231 12.66 3.17 8.28
CA TYR A 231 11.77 4.15 8.92
C TYR A 231 10.36 3.55 9.00
N PRO A 232 10.11 2.61 9.93
CA PRO A 232 8.85 1.89 9.97
C PRO A 232 7.66 2.83 10.20
N ILE A 233 6.64 2.74 9.34
CA ILE A 233 5.42 3.52 9.48
C ILE A 233 4.67 3.11 10.75
N GLY A 234 4.15 4.08 11.51
CA GLY A 234 3.29 3.90 12.67
C GLY A 234 1.81 4.14 12.37
N ILE A 235 1.05 4.23 13.46
CA ILE A 235 -0.33 4.74 13.49
C ILE A 235 -0.39 5.87 14.53
N ASP A 236 -1.38 6.73 14.44
CA ASP A 236 -1.76 7.62 15.53
C ASP A 236 -2.52 6.80 16.59
N VAL A 237 -1.79 6.44 17.66
CA VAL A 237 -2.32 5.59 18.74
C VAL A 237 -3.44 6.30 19.48
N ASP A 238 -3.29 7.60 19.75
CA ASP A 238 -4.26 8.39 20.53
C ASP A 238 -5.56 8.58 19.72
N GLU A 239 -5.46 8.89 18.41
CA GLU A 239 -6.61 8.94 17.52
C GLU A 239 -7.35 7.61 17.51
N PHE A 240 -6.62 6.50 17.34
CA PHE A 240 -7.23 5.17 17.21
C PHE A 240 -7.88 4.71 18.52
N ALA A 241 -7.23 4.93 19.66
CA ALA A 241 -7.81 4.72 20.98
C ALA A 241 -9.01 5.63 21.25
N GLY A 242 -8.98 6.87 20.75
CA GLY A 242 -10.12 7.79 20.78
C GLY A 242 -11.32 7.27 19.98
N LEU A 243 -11.09 6.71 18.78
CA LEU A 243 -12.15 6.05 17.99
C LEU A 243 -12.74 4.84 18.71
N ALA A 244 -11.93 4.08 19.46
CA ALA A 244 -12.40 2.92 20.22
C ALA A 244 -13.39 3.33 21.35
N ARG A 245 -13.16 4.49 21.95
CA ARG A 245 -14.03 5.08 22.99
C ARG A 245 -15.15 5.93 22.42
N GLY A 246 -15.10 6.26 21.15
CA GLY A 246 -16.11 7.03 20.43
C GLY A 246 -17.43 6.26 20.25
N ARG A 247 -18.51 6.99 19.96
CA ARG A 247 -19.87 6.42 19.84
C ARG A 247 -19.93 5.20 18.92
N ASP A 248 -19.41 5.31 17.70
CA ASP A 248 -19.45 4.23 16.69
C ASP A 248 -18.64 3.00 17.14
N GLY A 249 -17.48 3.20 17.79
CA GLY A 249 -16.65 2.13 18.34
C GLY A 249 -17.34 1.39 19.49
N VAL A 250 -17.92 2.13 20.44
CA VAL A 250 -18.66 1.56 21.58
C VAL A 250 -19.92 0.83 21.12
N GLU A 251 -20.66 1.37 20.16
CA GLU A 251 -21.86 0.74 19.61
C GLU A 251 -21.51 -0.58 18.91
N MET A 252 -20.45 -0.59 18.07
CA MET A 252 -19.99 -1.78 17.40
C MET A 252 -19.48 -2.84 18.40
N PHE A 253 -18.74 -2.42 19.43
CA PHE A 253 -18.29 -3.34 20.49
C PHE A 253 -19.46 -4.02 21.19
N LYS A 254 -20.49 -3.26 21.60
CA LYS A 254 -21.69 -3.80 22.26
C LYS A 254 -22.41 -4.77 21.34
N GLN A 255 -22.70 -4.38 20.11
CA GLN A 255 -23.39 -5.21 19.13
C GLN A 255 -22.68 -6.58 18.93
N ILE A 256 -21.36 -6.55 18.73
CA ILE A 256 -20.59 -7.78 18.51
C ILE A 256 -20.52 -8.62 19.79
N ARG A 257 -20.35 -8.00 20.94
CA ARG A 257 -20.32 -8.72 22.24
C ARG A 257 -21.67 -9.39 22.57
N GLU A 258 -22.77 -8.78 22.21
CA GLU A 258 -24.12 -9.37 22.38
C GLU A 258 -24.31 -10.53 21.41
N GLU A 259 -24.04 -10.32 20.11
CA GLU A 259 -24.20 -11.36 19.07
C GLU A 259 -23.34 -12.60 19.32
N TYR A 260 -22.13 -12.41 19.85
CA TYR A 260 -21.16 -13.48 20.09
C TYR A 260 -20.86 -13.70 21.58
N SER A 261 -21.82 -13.46 22.46
CA SER A 261 -21.60 -13.47 23.93
C SER A 261 -21.06 -14.79 24.48
N ARG A 262 -21.32 -15.91 23.81
CA ARG A 262 -20.87 -17.26 24.20
C ARG A 262 -19.68 -17.78 23.41
N ARG A 263 -19.12 -16.97 22.50
CA ARG A 263 -18.10 -17.39 21.55
C ARG A 263 -16.83 -16.55 21.62
N ARG A 264 -15.70 -17.16 21.34
CA ARG A 264 -14.42 -16.50 21.20
C ARG A 264 -14.29 -16.04 19.75
N LEU A 265 -14.15 -14.73 19.53
CA LEU A 265 -13.96 -14.19 18.19
C LEU A 265 -12.48 -14.13 17.83
N LEU A 266 -12.17 -14.72 16.68
CA LEU A 266 -10.93 -14.50 15.95
C LEU A 266 -11.25 -13.53 14.81
N LEU A 267 -10.35 -12.61 14.52
CA LEU A 267 -10.59 -11.55 13.55
C LEU A 267 -9.44 -11.45 12.55
N GLY A 268 -9.77 -11.48 11.28
CA GLY A 268 -8.91 -11.10 10.18
C GLY A 268 -9.47 -9.85 9.48
N VAL A 269 -8.65 -8.81 9.32
CA VAL A 269 -9.02 -7.58 8.60
C VAL A 269 -7.93 -7.24 7.61
N ASP A 270 -8.24 -7.38 6.33
CA ASP A 270 -7.30 -7.09 5.24
C ASP A 270 -8.04 -6.57 4.00
N ARG A 271 -7.29 -6.09 3.05
CA ARG A 271 -7.77 -6.03 1.66
C ARG A 271 -7.78 -7.44 1.08
N LEU A 272 -8.66 -7.70 0.14
CA LEU A 272 -8.58 -8.92 -0.66
C LEU A 272 -7.30 -8.83 -1.51
N ASP A 273 -6.25 -9.53 -1.08
CA ASP A 273 -4.93 -9.50 -1.71
C ASP A 273 -4.19 -10.81 -1.40
N TYR A 274 -3.63 -11.43 -2.42
CA TYR A 274 -2.93 -12.72 -2.28
C TYR A 274 -1.71 -12.64 -1.37
N SER A 275 -1.12 -11.46 -1.20
CA SER A 275 0.01 -11.26 -0.27
C SER A 275 -0.39 -11.40 1.20
N LYS A 276 -1.69 -11.30 1.52
CA LYS A 276 -2.21 -11.28 2.89
C LYS A 276 -2.44 -12.67 3.51
N GLY A 277 -2.27 -13.75 2.73
CA GLY A 277 -2.39 -15.12 3.24
C GLY A 277 -3.80 -15.45 3.75
N LEU A 278 -4.83 -14.95 3.07
CA LEU A 278 -6.23 -15.15 3.47
C LEU A 278 -6.65 -16.60 3.40
N PRO A 279 -6.42 -17.38 2.30
CA PRO A 279 -6.73 -18.80 2.25
C PRO A 279 -5.98 -19.58 3.33
N GLN A 280 -4.70 -19.30 3.54
CA GLN A 280 -3.87 -19.96 4.55
C GLN A 280 -4.44 -19.74 5.97
N ARG A 281 -4.91 -18.54 6.27
CA ARG A 281 -5.58 -18.20 7.54
C ARG A 281 -6.86 -18.99 7.74
N VAL A 282 -7.69 -19.08 6.71
CA VAL A 282 -8.97 -19.81 6.77
C VAL A 282 -8.72 -21.32 6.86
N HIS A 283 -7.71 -21.86 6.16
CA HIS A 283 -7.26 -23.23 6.33
C HIS A 283 -6.77 -23.51 7.76
N ALA A 284 -5.94 -22.63 8.33
CA ALA A 284 -5.49 -22.79 9.72
C ALA A 284 -6.66 -22.83 10.71
N PHE A 285 -7.71 -22.03 10.47
CA PHE A 285 -8.93 -22.09 11.28
C PHE A 285 -9.70 -23.39 11.07
N ARG A 286 -9.76 -23.93 9.85
CA ARG A 286 -10.33 -25.26 9.59
C ARG A 286 -9.60 -26.36 10.39
N GLU A 287 -8.27 -26.34 10.35
CA GLU A 287 -7.44 -27.29 11.10
C GLU A 287 -7.67 -27.16 12.61
N LEU A 288 -7.83 -25.96 13.15
CA LEU A 288 -8.21 -25.75 14.55
C LEU A 288 -9.51 -26.47 14.91
N LEU A 289 -10.54 -26.37 14.07
CA LEU A 289 -11.84 -27.02 14.31
C LEU A 289 -11.80 -28.53 14.12
N ALA A 290 -10.93 -29.01 13.22
CA ALA A 290 -10.78 -30.44 12.95
C ALA A 290 -10.01 -31.15 14.06
N GLN A 291 -8.85 -30.59 14.45
CA GLN A 291 -7.93 -31.21 15.41
C GLN A 291 -8.32 -30.97 16.87
N TYR A 292 -9.06 -29.89 17.15
CA TYR A 292 -9.43 -29.48 18.50
C TYR A 292 -10.96 -29.25 18.60
N PRO A 293 -11.74 -30.37 18.68
CA PRO A 293 -13.21 -30.35 18.66
C PRO A 293 -13.85 -29.44 19.73
N GLU A 294 -13.17 -29.21 20.84
CA GLU A 294 -13.62 -28.31 21.92
C GLU A 294 -13.74 -26.85 21.49
N ASN A 295 -13.18 -26.48 20.33
CA ASN A 295 -13.33 -25.13 19.74
C ASN A 295 -14.58 -25.02 18.84
N ARG A 296 -15.22 -26.17 18.49
CA ARG A 296 -16.48 -26.12 17.73
C ARG A 296 -17.56 -25.50 18.60
N ASN A 297 -18.41 -24.71 17.96
CA ASN A 297 -19.48 -23.92 18.60
C ASN A 297 -18.98 -22.91 19.68
N SER A 298 -17.66 -22.84 19.93
CA SER A 298 -17.05 -21.91 20.90
C SER A 298 -16.15 -20.85 20.27
N ALA A 299 -15.69 -21.04 19.02
CA ALA A 299 -14.85 -20.11 18.29
C ALA A 299 -15.51 -19.72 16.95
N THR A 300 -15.41 -18.46 16.56
CA THR A 300 -15.86 -17.97 15.24
C THR A 300 -14.79 -17.06 14.65
N LEU A 301 -14.46 -17.28 13.38
CA LEU A 301 -13.61 -16.40 12.61
C LEU A 301 -14.45 -15.37 11.85
N ILE A 302 -14.25 -14.09 12.14
CA ILE A 302 -14.74 -13.00 11.29
C ILE A 302 -13.60 -12.63 10.35
N GLN A 303 -13.78 -12.85 9.04
CA GLN A 303 -12.82 -12.48 8.00
C GLN A 303 -13.39 -11.33 7.18
N ILE A 304 -12.82 -10.14 7.34
CA ILE A 304 -13.08 -8.98 6.48
C ILE A 304 -12.02 -8.96 5.40
N ALA A 305 -12.46 -9.00 4.14
CA ALA A 305 -11.61 -8.88 2.95
C ALA A 305 -12.17 -7.73 2.09
N SER A 306 -11.66 -6.52 2.30
CA SER A 306 -12.11 -5.34 1.56
C SER A 306 -11.74 -5.45 0.08
N PRO A 307 -12.61 -5.06 -0.87
CA PRO A 307 -12.33 -5.07 -2.31
C PRO A 307 -11.04 -4.32 -2.64
N SER A 308 -10.24 -4.86 -3.54
CA SER A 308 -8.99 -4.26 -4.01
C SER A 308 -8.64 -4.79 -5.39
N ARG A 309 -8.22 -3.92 -6.30
CA ARG A 309 -7.69 -4.27 -7.64
C ARG A 309 -8.56 -5.26 -8.42
N GLU A 310 -9.87 -5.07 -8.39
CA GLU A 310 -10.86 -5.95 -9.05
C GLU A 310 -10.65 -6.08 -10.57
N ASP A 311 -9.86 -5.19 -11.18
CA ASP A 311 -9.49 -5.26 -12.61
C ASP A 311 -8.31 -6.21 -12.90
N VAL A 312 -7.79 -6.94 -11.91
CA VAL A 312 -6.66 -7.89 -12.07
C VAL A 312 -7.15 -9.30 -11.74
N GLY A 313 -7.22 -10.19 -12.74
CA GLY A 313 -7.84 -11.52 -12.64
C GLY A 313 -7.39 -12.40 -11.47
N ALA A 314 -6.13 -12.31 -11.03
CA ALA A 314 -5.63 -13.04 -9.85
C ALA A 314 -6.39 -12.71 -8.55
N TYR A 315 -7.06 -11.57 -8.49
CA TYR A 315 -7.89 -11.18 -7.33
C TYR A 315 -9.29 -11.80 -7.40
N ASP A 316 -9.83 -12.01 -8.60
CA ASP A 316 -11.09 -12.73 -8.80
C ASP A 316 -10.93 -14.21 -8.43
N ASP A 317 -9.83 -14.84 -8.86
CA ASP A 317 -9.51 -16.23 -8.51
C ASP A 317 -9.37 -16.38 -6.99
N LEU A 318 -8.65 -15.48 -6.33
CA LEU A 318 -8.51 -15.45 -4.88
C LEU A 318 -9.85 -15.30 -4.17
N ARG A 319 -10.75 -14.48 -4.70
CA ARG A 319 -12.10 -14.28 -4.14
C ARG A 319 -12.91 -15.58 -4.22
N ILE A 320 -12.94 -16.22 -5.38
CA ILE A 320 -13.65 -17.47 -5.60
C ILE A 320 -13.12 -18.56 -4.68
N GLU A 321 -11.80 -18.71 -4.57
CA GLU A 321 -11.14 -19.64 -3.66
C GLU A 321 -11.58 -19.39 -2.21
N LEU A 322 -11.52 -18.16 -1.74
CA LEU A 322 -11.83 -17.78 -0.36
C LEU A 322 -13.32 -17.99 -0.04
N GLU A 323 -14.22 -17.60 -0.94
CA GLU A 323 -15.67 -17.82 -0.80
C GLU A 323 -16.00 -19.31 -0.75
N SER A 324 -15.41 -20.12 -1.63
CA SER A 324 -15.58 -21.57 -1.64
C SER A 324 -15.08 -22.23 -0.35
N LEU A 325 -13.87 -21.83 0.12
CA LEU A 325 -13.28 -22.36 1.33
C LEU A 325 -14.12 -22.02 2.58
N CYS A 326 -14.56 -20.78 2.71
CA CYS A 326 -15.45 -20.36 3.80
C CYS A 326 -16.78 -21.13 3.78
N GLY A 327 -17.37 -21.31 2.59
CA GLY A 327 -18.59 -22.10 2.39
C GLY A 327 -18.42 -23.56 2.81
N ALA A 328 -17.31 -24.19 2.40
CA ALA A 328 -17.00 -25.58 2.77
C ALA A 328 -16.84 -25.75 4.30
N ILE A 329 -16.13 -24.84 4.97
CA ILE A 329 -15.96 -24.90 6.44
C ILE A 329 -17.30 -24.73 7.15
N ASN A 330 -18.13 -23.81 6.68
CA ASN A 330 -19.47 -23.60 7.25
C ASN A 330 -20.39 -24.81 7.01
N GLY A 331 -20.27 -25.52 5.88
CA GLY A 331 -21.00 -26.75 5.62
C GLY A 331 -20.52 -27.95 6.46
N ASP A 332 -19.18 -28.05 6.65
CA ASP A 332 -18.59 -29.21 7.36
C ASP A 332 -18.77 -29.13 8.90
N PHE A 333 -18.73 -27.92 9.47
CA PHE A 333 -18.68 -27.71 10.92
C PHE A 333 -19.84 -26.87 11.47
N GLY A 334 -20.59 -26.18 10.61
CA GLY A 334 -21.66 -25.26 11.05
C GLY A 334 -22.81 -25.99 11.73
N GLU A 335 -23.44 -25.30 12.66
CA GLU A 335 -24.67 -25.72 13.35
C GLU A 335 -25.79 -24.74 13.07
N LEU A 336 -27.02 -25.03 13.41
CA LEU A 336 -28.17 -24.17 13.14
C LEU A 336 -28.02 -22.77 13.78
N ASP A 337 -27.36 -22.71 14.92
CA ASP A 337 -27.13 -21.50 15.69
C ASP A 337 -25.69 -21.00 15.64
N TRP A 338 -24.81 -21.68 14.89
CA TRP A 338 -23.38 -21.32 14.80
C TRP A 338 -22.82 -21.41 13.40
N MET A 339 -22.25 -20.30 12.94
CA MET A 339 -21.47 -20.20 11.70
C MET A 339 -20.00 -20.04 12.04
N PRO A 340 -19.14 -21.05 11.71
CA PRO A 340 -17.71 -21.03 11.98
C PRO A 340 -16.98 -19.82 11.40
N VAL A 341 -17.22 -19.51 10.11
CA VAL A 341 -16.57 -18.43 9.41
C VAL A 341 -17.59 -17.42 8.90
N ARG A 342 -17.48 -16.19 9.37
CA ARG A 342 -18.24 -15.05 8.84
C ARG A 342 -17.35 -14.25 7.89
N TYR A 343 -17.51 -14.49 6.60
CA TYR A 343 -16.80 -13.80 5.54
C TYR A 343 -17.52 -12.52 5.14
N ILE A 344 -16.77 -11.39 5.02
CA ILE A 344 -17.30 -10.07 4.71
C ILE A 344 -16.45 -9.45 3.60
N HIS A 345 -16.99 -9.42 2.36
CA HIS A 345 -16.33 -8.81 1.20
C HIS A 345 -16.85 -7.40 0.96
N ARG A 346 -16.54 -6.48 1.87
CA ARG A 346 -16.88 -5.05 1.76
C ARG A 346 -16.01 -4.19 2.67
N ASN A 347 -15.96 -2.91 2.39
CA ASN A 347 -15.31 -1.94 3.27
C ASN A 347 -16.09 -1.78 4.58
N VAL A 348 -15.39 -1.80 5.69
CA VAL A 348 -15.90 -1.43 7.02
C VAL A 348 -15.40 -0.03 7.36
N ALA A 349 -16.28 0.83 7.83
CA ALA A 349 -15.93 2.20 8.17
C ALA A 349 -14.87 2.23 9.29
N ARG A 350 -13.78 3.01 9.10
CA ARG A 350 -12.65 3.12 10.04
C ARG A 350 -13.09 3.35 11.49
N LYS A 351 -14.10 4.18 11.71
CA LYS A 351 -14.65 4.50 13.03
C LYS A 351 -15.34 3.33 13.75
N LYS A 352 -15.70 2.25 13.03
CA LYS A 352 -16.31 1.03 13.59
C LYS A 352 -15.28 -0.06 13.88
N LEU A 353 -14.15 -0.07 13.17
CA LEU A 353 -13.12 -1.11 13.30
C LEU A 353 -12.60 -1.26 14.75
N PRO A 354 -12.34 -0.18 15.52
CA PRO A 354 -11.83 -0.33 16.88
C PRO A 354 -12.79 -1.08 17.80
N GLY A 355 -14.10 -0.89 17.64
CA GLY A 355 -15.10 -1.63 18.39
C GLY A 355 -15.09 -3.13 18.08
N LEU A 356 -14.89 -3.49 16.80
CA LEU A 356 -14.72 -4.87 16.38
C LEU A 356 -13.41 -5.49 16.92
N TYR A 357 -12.31 -4.73 16.89
CA TYR A 357 -11.03 -5.17 17.47
C TYR A 357 -11.16 -5.46 18.96
N ARG A 358 -11.77 -4.56 19.73
CA ARG A 358 -12.01 -4.74 21.18
C ARG A 358 -12.91 -5.94 21.50
N ALA A 359 -13.91 -6.23 20.66
CA ALA A 359 -14.81 -7.36 20.85
C ALA A 359 -14.12 -8.70 20.54
N SER A 360 -13.03 -8.70 19.78
CA SER A 360 -12.33 -9.90 19.34
C SER A 360 -11.25 -10.33 20.34
N ARG A 361 -11.14 -11.64 20.56
CA ARG A 361 -10.16 -12.23 21.48
C ARG A 361 -8.76 -12.29 20.87
N VAL A 362 -8.69 -12.51 19.55
CA VAL A 362 -7.46 -12.70 18.80
C VAL A 362 -7.58 -11.98 17.47
N ALA A 363 -6.57 -11.22 17.08
CA ALA A 363 -6.38 -10.78 15.69
C ALA A 363 -5.42 -11.71 14.98
N LEU A 364 -5.82 -12.19 13.81
CA LEU A 364 -5.00 -13.02 12.94
C LEU A 364 -4.37 -12.12 11.86
N VAL A 365 -3.07 -11.91 11.96
CA VAL A 365 -2.28 -11.13 11.00
C VAL A 365 -1.25 -12.07 10.39
N THR A 366 -1.56 -12.59 9.20
CA THR A 366 -0.81 -13.70 8.58
C THR A 366 -0.41 -13.40 7.14
N PRO A 367 0.13 -12.21 6.81
CA PRO A 367 0.56 -11.96 5.45
C PRO A 367 1.70 -12.92 5.06
N LEU A 368 1.69 -13.38 3.83
CA LEU A 368 2.83 -14.13 3.27
C LEU A 368 4.03 -13.20 3.12
N ARG A 369 3.79 -11.99 2.66
CA ARG A 369 4.72 -10.85 2.65
C ARG A 369 3.95 -9.54 2.80
N ASP A 370 4.50 -8.62 3.56
CA ASP A 370 3.96 -7.26 3.73
C ASP A 370 5.10 -6.30 4.07
N GLY A 371 4.98 -5.04 3.68
CA GLY A 371 5.94 -4.02 4.10
C GLY A 371 5.78 -3.71 5.58
N MET A 372 4.58 -3.25 5.96
CA MET A 372 4.19 -3.02 7.35
C MET A 372 2.69 -3.24 7.51
N ASN A 373 2.31 -4.20 8.34
CA ASN A 373 0.89 -4.44 8.64
C ASN A 373 0.44 -3.54 9.80
N LEU A 374 -0.41 -2.57 9.49
CA LEU A 374 -0.91 -1.62 10.47
C LEU A 374 -2.03 -2.20 11.33
N VAL A 375 -2.74 -3.25 10.86
CA VAL A 375 -3.85 -3.87 11.59
C VAL A 375 -3.41 -4.44 12.94
N ALA A 376 -2.18 -4.99 13.02
CA ALA A 376 -1.62 -5.46 14.29
C ALA A 376 -1.46 -4.30 15.30
N LYS A 377 -0.99 -3.14 14.84
CA LYS A 377 -0.83 -1.93 15.66
C LYS A 377 -2.20 -1.35 16.07
N GLU A 378 -3.12 -1.30 15.11
CA GLU A 378 -4.51 -0.84 15.33
C GLU A 378 -5.25 -1.73 16.33
N PHE A 379 -5.08 -3.06 16.24
CA PHE A 379 -5.69 -4.00 17.17
C PHE A 379 -5.24 -3.73 18.60
N ILE A 380 -3.93 -3.53 18.82
CA ILE A 380 -3.38 -3.25 20.15
C ILE A 380 -3.85 -1.89 20.65
N ALA A 381 -3.80 -0.85 19.81
CA ALA A 381 -4.21 0.50 20.18
C ALA A 381 -5.71 0.63 20.50
N ALA A 382 -6.55 -0.28 19.98
CA ALA A 382 -7.98 -0.31 20.24
C ALA A 382 -8.34 -0.94 21.60
N GLN A 383 -7.45 -1.71 22.22
CA GLN A 383 -7.75 -2.39 23.49
C GLN A 383 -7.83 -1.41 24.65
N ASP A 384 -8.59 -1.78 25.67
CA ASP A 384 -8.52 -1.08 26.96
C ASP A 384 -7.21 -1.45 27.67
N PRO A 385 -6.59 -0.51 28.39
CA PRO A 385 -5.37 -0.77 29.15
C PRO A 385 -5.56 -1.85 30.22
#